data_4622d1844188b68b0f9ffca69e7a6e61
#
_entry.id   4622d1844188b68b0f9ffca69e7a6e61
#
_cell.length_a   1.000
_cell.length_b   1.000
_cell.length_c   1.000
_cell.angle_alpha   90.00
_cell.angle_beta   90.00
_cell.angle_gamma   90.00
#
_symmetry.space_group_name_H-M   'P 1'
#
loop_
_entity.id
_entity.type
_entity.pdbx_description
1 polymer ?
#
loop_
_entity_poly.entity_id
_entity_poly.type
_entity_poly.pdbx_seq_one_letter_code
_entity_poly.pdbx_strand_id
1 'polypeptide(L)'
;MAEAPLMLGLEVAFDLLTAAVGAVAVGLLLRADPLLSLSKRARTLRLAGVVVAVILVASQAAEVRAAFSRVSTPEDALGEGSDLFVLCAVAFALYLRGREETRELSDLSRAAHLDHLTGLSNRASFHRAAQRRMGLYEGAGLPLACVLLDVDDFKSYNDRHGHARGDEALRCVARALLGATRADDLVARYGGDEFVALVGGGIEDAVGVAERTRRAVEAGCVPELEVSLPRPVTVSAGVAPLTEEMGTLERLVEAADGALYRAKEGGKNRVSTGEKL
;
A
#
# COMPACT_ATOMS: atom_id res chain seq x y z
N MET A 1 46.13 37.83 -28.47
CA MET A 1 46.48 36.40 -28.16
C MET A 1 46.06 35.93 -26.75
N ALA A 2 45.09 36.57 -26.08
CA ALA A 2 44.65 36.18 -24.73
C ALA A 2 43.22 35.56 -24.65
N GLU A 3 42.54 35.42 -25.78
CA GLU A 3 41.13 34.95 -25.80
C GLU A 3 40.97 33.43 -25.87
N ALA A 4 41.97 32.68 -26.36
CA ALA A 4 41.90 31.24 -26.53
C ALA A 4 41.73 30.44 -25.22
N PRO A 5 42.38 30.77 -24.10
CA PRO A 5 42.21 30.00 -22.86
C PRO A 5 40.86 30.25 -22.16
N LEU A 6 40.24 31.42 -22.39
CA LEU A 6 38.92 31.71 -21.79
C LEU A 6 37.81 30.92 -22.50
N MET A 7 37.86 30.81 -23.82
CA MET A 7 36.91 30.04 -24.64
C MET A 7 36.99 28.54 -24.32
N LEU A 8 38.21 27.99 -24.18
CA LEU A 8 38.38 26.59 -23.79
C LEU A 8 37.82 26.28 -22.39
N GLY A 9 37.94 27.22 -21.44
CA GLY A 9 37.38 27.10 -20.12
C GLY A 9 35.86 27.11 -20.11
N LEU A 10 35.22 27.91 -20.97
CA LEU A 10 33.76 27.96 -21.11
C LEU A 10 33.19 26.68 -21.73
N GLU A 11 33.87 26.13 -22.79
CA GLU A 11 33.47 24.86 -23.40
C GLU A 11 33.50 23.70 -22.41
N VAL A 12 34.59 23.58 -21.64
CA VAL A 12 34.70 22.53 -20.60
C VAL A 12 33.65 22.71 -19.50
N ALA A 13 33.37 23.93 -19.07
CA ALA A 13 32.32 24.22 -18.07
C ALA A 13 30.92 23.86 -18.57
N PHE A 14 30.64 24.13 -19.86
CA PHE A 14 29.36 23.79 -20.49
C PHE A 14 29.17 22.27 -20.65
N ASP A 15 30.21 21.55 -21.09
CA ASP A 15 30.18 20.09 -21.17
C ASP A 15 29.95 19.42 -19.81
N LEU A 16 30.60 19.95 -18.76
CA LEU A 16 30.43 19.47 -17.40
C LEU A 16 29.01 19.75 -16.87
N LEU A 17 28.46 20.93 -17.16
CA LEU A 17 27.08 21.27 -16.73
C LEU A 17 26.05 20.39 -17.45
N THR A 18 26.21 20.16 -18.75
CA THR A 18 25.31 19.31 -19.54
C THR A 18 25.38 17.85 -19.09
N ALA A 19 26.58 17.34 -18.80
CA ALA A 19 26.78 16.01 -18.23
C ALA A 19 26.13 15.87 -16.82
N ALA A 20 26.28 16.91 -15.99
CA ALA A 20 25.68 16.94 -14.64
C ALA A 20 24.15 16.96 -14.69
N VAL A 21 23.56 17.79 -15.56
CA VAL A 21 22.10 17.85 -15.76
C VAL A 21 21.57 16.52 -16.31
N GLY A 22 22.26 15.92 -17.27
CA GLY A 22 21.92 14.60 -17.81
C GLY A 22 21.97 13.50 -16.73
N ALA A 23 23.03 13.48 -15.92
CA ALA A 23 23.19 12.52 -14.82
C ALA A 23 22.11 12.68 -13.74
N VAL A 24 21.75 13.91 -13.39
CA VAL A 24 20.66 14.20 -12.43
C VAL A 24 19.31 13.76 -13.02
N ALA A 25 19.04 14.03 -14.29
CA ALA A 25 17.80 13.62 -14.95
C ALA A 25 17.68 12.08 -15.01
N VAL A 26 18.75 11.38 -15.36
CA VAL A 26 18.81 9.91 -15.34
C VAL A 26 18.69 9.37 -13.92
N GLY A 27 19.35 9.97 -12.94
CA GLY A 27 19.28 9.59 -11.52
C GLY A 27 17.88 9.77 -10.93
N LEU A 28 17.18 10.84 -11.30
CA LEU A 28 15.80 11.09 -10.90
C LEU A 28 14.82 10.09 -11.55
N LEU A 29 15.05 9.73 -12.81
CA LEU A 29 14.25 8.73 -13.53
C LEU A 29 14.48 7.30 -13.01
N LEU A 30 15.71 6.97 -12.58
CA LEU A 30 16.04 5.67 -12.00
C LEU A 30 15.62 5.54 -10.53
N ARG A 31 15.51 6.65 -9.78
CA ARG A 31 14.99 6.68 -8.39
C ARG A 31 13.48 6.63 -8.27
N ALA A 32 12.75 6.62 -9.36
CA ALA A 32 11.29 6.45 -9.34
C ALA A 32 10.92 5.04 -8.89
N ASP A 33 10.65 4.96 -7.63
CA ASP A 33 10.12 3.94 -6.70
C ASP A 33 10.00 2.48 -7.19
N PRO A 34 10.65 1.52 -6.48
CA PRO A 34 10.55 0.08 -6.75
C PRO A 34 9.22 -0.55 -6.30
N LEU A 35 8.28 0.21 -5.70
CA LEU A 35 7.09 -0.33 -5.04
C LEU A 35 5.86 -0.51 -5.95
N LEU A 36 5.90 -0.08 -7.21
CA LEU A 36 4.83 -0.41 -8.16
C LEU A 36 5.25 -1.64 -8.97
N SER A 37 4.56 -2.76 -8.74
CA SER A 37 4.62 -3.96 -9.58
C SER A 37 4.02 -3.66 -10.97
N LEU A 38 4.72 -2.81 -11.72
CA LEU A 38 4.35 -2.50 -13.11
C LEU A 38 4.48 -3.76 -13.96
N SER A 39 3.47 -4.02 -14.79
CA SER A 39 3.55 -5.09 -15.80
C SER A 39 4.83 -4.95 -16.62
N LYS A 40 5.36 -6.08 -17.16
CA LYS A 40 6.56 -6.05 -18.02
C LYS A 40 6.46 -4.98 -19.12
N ARG A 41 5.27 -4.78 -19.72
CA ARG A 41 5.02 -3.78 -20.77
C ARG A 41 5.18 -2.34 -20.28
N ALA A 42 4.72 -2.01 -19.07
CA ALA A 42 4.86 -0.67 -18.53
C ALA A 42 6.33 -0.33 -18.17
N ARG A 43 7.12 -1.33 -17.73
CA ARG A 43 8.57 -1.19 -17.52
C ARG A 43 9.29 -0.92 -18.84
N THR A 44 8.96 -1.66 -19.89
CA THR A 44 9.58 -1.48 -21.22
C THR A 44 9.26 -0.12 -21.82
N LEU A 45 8.01 0.36 -21.68
CA LEU A 45 7.58 1.69 -22.14
C LEU A 45 8.30 2.82 -21.37
N ARG A 46 8.51 2.68 -20.07
CA ARG A 46 9.29 3.66 -19.27
C ARG A 46 10.77 3.67 -19.67
N LEU A 47 11.39 2.50 -19.83
CA LEU A 47 12.78 2.41 -20.29
C LEU A 47 12.93 3.05 -21.67
N ALA A 48 12.01 2.77 -22.59
CA ALA A 48 12.00 3.39 -23.92
C ALA A 48 11.86 4.92 -23.84
N GLY A 49 10.97 5.44 -22.99
CA GLY A 49 10.82 6.87 -22.74
C GLY A 49 12.09 7.53 -22.18
N VAL A 50 12.76 6.87 -21.24
CA VAL A 50 14.05 7.33 -20.68
C VAL A 50 15.13 7.36 -21.76
N VAL A 51 15.23 6.31 -22.55
CA VAL A 51 16.23 6.22 -23.65
C VAL A 51 15.98 7.32 -24.69
N VAL A 52 14.71 7.54 -25.08
CA VAL A 52 14.35 8.63 -26.01
C VAL A 52 14.70 10.00 -25.42
N ALA A 53 14.41 10.26 -24.16
CA ALA A 53 14.74 11.51 -23.50
C ALA A 53 16.26 11.73 -23.43
N VAL A 54 17.04 10.71 -23.11
CA VAL A 54 18.51 10.77 -23.08
C VAL A 54 19.08 11.05 -24.48
N ILE A 55 18.53 10.40 -25.53
CA ILE A 55 18.97 10.63 -26.94
C ILE A 55 18.65 12.06 -27.36
N LEU A 56 17.44 12.56 -27.02
CA LEU A 56 17.07 13.95 -27.37
C LEU A 56 17.95 14.97 -26.65
N VAL A 57 18.25 14.79 -25.37
CA VAL A 57 19.16 15.67 -24.63
C VAL A 57 20.57 15.61 -25.19
N ALA A 58 21.07 14.42 -25.55
CA ALA A 58 22.39 14.25 -26.15
C ALA A 58 22.46 14.86 -27.55
N SER A 59 21.43 14.75 -28.39
CA SER A 59 21.39 15.36 -29.72
C SER A 59 21.34 16.88 -29.64
N GLN A 60 20.56 17.45 -28.74
CA GLN A 60 20.52 18.90 -28.49
C GLN A 60 21.83 19.43 -27.96
N ALA A 61 22.49 18.72 -27.04
CA ALA A 61 23.82 19.09 -26.56
C ALA A 61 24.87 19.08 -27.68
N ALA A 62 24.75 18.14 -28.64
CA ALA A 62 25.64 18.09 -29.81
C ALA A 62 25.39 19.26 -30.79
N GLU A 63 24.11 19.64 -30.99
CA GLU A 63 23.74 20.79 -31.83
C GLU A 63 24.21 22.11 -31.20
N VAL A 64 23.99 22.29 -29.89
CA VAL A 64 24.49 23.47 -29.16
C VAL A 64 26.01 23.57 -29.22
N ARG A 65 26.73 22.45 -29.10
CA ARG A 65 28.19 22.42 -29.25
C ARG A 65 28.64 22.79 -30.67
N ALA A 66 27.93 22.30 -31.69
CA ALA A 66 28.19 22.62 -33.07
C ALA A 66 27.92 24.09 -33.42
N ALA A 67 26.88 24.66 -32.81
CA ALA A 67 26.51 26.07 -32.93
C ALA A 67 27.56 26.94 -32.21
N PHE A 68 27.92 26.60 -30.97
CA PHE A 68 28.94 27.33 -30.19
C PHE A 68 30.30 27.39 -30.89
N SER A 69 30.67 26.32 -31.63
CA SER A 69 31.91 26.31 -32.45
C SER A 69 31.84 27.22 -33.69
N ARG A 70 30.65 27.71 -34.07
CA ARG A 70 30.41 28.59 -35.22
C ARG A 70 30.10 30.05 -34.82
N VAL A 71 29.86 30.29 -33.52
CA VAL A 71 29.45 31.59 -33.01
C VAL A 71 30.62 32.55 -32.99
N SER A 72 30.46 33.65 -33.71
CA SER A 72 31.45 34.74 -33.78
C SER A 72 31.08 35.95 -32.88
N THR A 73 29.90 35.96 -32.24
CA THR A 73 29.47 37.07 -31.40
C THR A 73 28.74 36.61 -30.12
N PRO A 74 28.84 37.37 -28.98
CA PRO A 74 28.17 37.02 -27.72
C PRO A 74 26.63 37.03 -27.79
N GLU A 75 26.04 37.74 -28.73
CA GLU A 75 24.56 37.87 -28.86
C GLU A 75 23.94 36.57 -29.40
N ASP A 76 24.63 35.84 -30.27
CA ASP A 76 24.16 34.56 -30.83
C ASP A 76 24.13 33.45 -29.74
N ALA A 77 25.08 33.49 -28.79
CA ALA A 77 25.14 32.55 -27.67
C ALA A 77 23.99 32.69 -26.66
N LEU A 78 23.44 33.89 -26.50
CA LEU A 78 22.29 34.15 -25.61
C LEU A 78 20.98 33.59 -26.16
N GLY A 79 20.79 33.53 -27.48
CA GLY A 79 19.60 32.98 -28.13
C GLY A 79 19.48 31.46 -27.91
N GLU A 80 20.57 30.73 -28.08
CA GLU A 80 20.56 29.25 -27.96
C GLU A 80 20.52 28.75 -26.52
N GLY A 81 21.05 29.49 -25.55
CA GLY A 81 20.92 29.17 -24.12
C GLY A 81 19.47 29.23 -23.62
N SER A 82 18.62 30.08 -24.24
CA SER A 82 17.23 30.20 -23.90
C SER A 82 16.43 28.94 -24.27
N ASP A 83 16.72 28.29 -25.37
CA ASP A 83 16.02 27.09 -25.85
C ASP A 83 16.30 25.88 -24.95
N LEU A 84 17.54 25.73 -24.49
CA LEU A 84 17.90 24.68 -23.52
C LEU A 84 17.19 24.89 -22.17
N PHE A 85 17.11 26.15 -21.70
CA PHE A 85 16.41 26.48 -20.48
C PHE A 85 14.91 26.16 -20.59
N VAL A 86 14.27 26.52 -21.72
CA VAL A 86 12.86 26.19 -21.98
C VAL A 86 12.63 24.68 -22.00
N LEU A 87 13.52 23.92 -22.68
CA LEU A 87 13.45 22.44 -22.71
C LEU A 87 13.58 21.83 -21.31
N CYS A 88 14.53 22.30 -20.53
CA CYS A 88 14.70 21.86 -19.13
C CYS A 88 13.48 22.21 -18.26
N ALA A 89 12.93 23.40 -18.42
CA ALA A 89 11.74 23.83 -17.70
C ALA A 89 10.50 23.01 -18.07
N VAL A 90 10.31 22.71 -19.36
CA VAL A 90 9.22 21.85 -19.83
C VAL A 90 9.41 20.41 -19.32
N ALA A 91 10.62 19.84 -19.43
CA ALA A 91 10.91 18.50 -18.90
C ALA A 91 10.67 18.42 -17.39
N PHE A 92 11.07 19.44 -16.64
CA PHE A 92 10.83 19.53 -15.20
C PHE A 92 9.33 19.66 -14.86
N ALA A 93 8.59 20.48 -15.62
CA ALA A 93 7.14 20.62 -15.46
C ALA A 93 6.40 19.29 -15.75
N LEU A 94 6.80 18.58 -16.82
CA LEU A 94 6.24 17.26 -17.13
C LEU A 94 6.58 16.22 -16.06
N TYR A 95 7.81 16.28 -15.49
CA TYR A 95 8.20 15.43 -14.37
C TYR A 95 7.37 15.70 -13.11
N LEU A 96 7.14 16.97 -12.77
CA LEU A 96 6.31 17.33 -11.61
C LEU A 96 4.85 16.87 -11.80
N ARG A 97 4.29 17.09 -13.00
CA ARG A 97 2.93 16.64 -13.34
C ARG A 97 2.80 15.11 -13.26
N GLY A 98 3.77 14.38 -13.79
CA GLY A 98 3.78 12.91 -13.68
C GLY A 98 3.90 12.40 -12.24
N ARG A 99 4.53 13.17 -11.34
CA ARG A 99 4.55 12.86 -9.90
C ARG A 99 3.20 13.09 -9.22
N GLU A 100 2.49 14.13 -9.59
CA GLU A 100 1.14 14.41 -9.06
C GLU A 100 0.15 13.33 -9.50
N GLU A 101 0.11 12.98 -10.78
CA GLU A 101 -0.74 11.91 -11.30
C GLU A 101 -0.45 10.55 -10.64
N THR A 102 0.85 10.23 -10.39
CA THR A 102 1.21 8.99 -9.69
C THR A 102 0.82 9.02 -8.21
N ARG A 103 0.85 10.15 -7.55
CA ARG A 103 0.39 10.31 -6.17
C ARG A 103 -1.13 10.15 -6.09
N GLU A 104 -1.88 10.84 -6.93
CA GLU A 104 -3.34 10.70 -6.99
C GLU A 104 -3.76 9.26 -7.25
N LEU A 105 -3.11 8.56 -8.21
CA LEU A 105 -3.37 7.15 -8.47
C LEU A 105 -2.99 6.26 -7.28
N SER A 106 -1.93 6.58 -6.55
CA SER A 106 -1.55 5.82 -5.35
C SER A 106 -2.51 6.04 -4.20
N ASP A 107 -3.01 7.27 -4.03
CA ASP A 107 -3.97 7.62 -2.98
C ASP A 107 -5.35 7.05 -3.29
N LEU A 108 -5.80 7.10 -4.55
CA LEU A 108 -6.99 6.40 -5.02
C LEU A 108 -6.85 4.88 -4.84
N SER A 109 -5.68 4.31 -5.13
CA SER A 109 -5.40 2.89 -4.91
C SER A 109 -5.43 2.54 -3.42
N ARG A 110 -4.85 3.36 -2.55
CA ARG A 110 -4.91 3.16 -1.08
C ARG A 110 -6.34 3.26 -0.56
N ALA A 111 -7.10 4.29 -0.95
CA ALA A 111 -8.51 4.43 -0.61
C ALA A 111 -9.35 3.24 -1.12
N ALA A 112 -8.98 2.65 -2.28
CA ALA A 112 -9.62 1.46 -2.80
C ALA A 112 -9.23 0.16 -2.07
N HIS A 113 -8.19 0.15 -1.21
CA HIS A 113 -7.67 -1.07 -0.58
C HIS A 113 -7.83 -1.12 0.93
N LEU A 114 -7.94 0.02 1.60
CA LEU A 114 -8.02 0.10 3.05
C LEU A 114 -9.39 0.58 3.51
N ASP A 115 -9.79 0.18 4.70
CA ASP A 115 -10.89 0.78 5.44
C ASP A 115 -10.39 2.09 6.08
N HIS A 116 -11.08 3.19 5.80
CA HIS A 116 -10.66 4.54 6.20
C HIS A 116 -10.72 4.79 7.70
N LEU A 117 -11.57 4.05 8.43
CA LEU A 117 -11.73 4.21 9.87
C LEU A 117 -10.64 3.46 10.65
N THR A 118 -10.36 2.23 10.25
CA THR A 118 -9.50 1.31 11.00
C THR A 118 -8.09 1.18 10.43
N GLY A 119 -7.87 1.57 9.16
CA GLY A 119 -6.61 1.39 8.45
C GLY A 119 -6.31 -0.07 8.05
N LEU A 120 -7.18 -1.02 8.38
CA LEU A 120 -7.08 -2.39 7.93
C LEU A 120 -7.39 -2.51 6.43
N SER A 121 -7.07 -3.66 5.82
CA SER A 121 -7.59 -3.97 4.49
C SER A 121 -9.11 -3.92 4.50
N ASN A 122 -9.70 -3.46 3.41
CA ASN A 122 -11.14 -3.59 3.22
C ASN A 122 -11.49 -4.99 2.69
N ARG A 123 -12.79 -5.33 2.70
CA ARG A 123 -13.32 -6.62 2.24
C ARG A 123 -12.81 -7.02 0.85
N ALA A 124 -12.82 -6.08 -0.11
CA ALA A 124 -12.41 -6.38 -1.50
C ALA A 124 -10.91 -6.73 -1.60
N SER A 125 -10.07 -6.05 -0.84
CA SER A 125 -8.64 -6.33 -0.78
C SER A 125 -8.33 -7.64 -0.08
N PHE A 126 -9.04 -7.92 1.01
CA PHE A 126 -8.96 -9.19 1.72
C PHE A 126 -9.29 -10.36 0.79
N HIS A 127 -10.42 -10.30 0.06
CA HIS A 127 -10.82 -11.37 -0.87
C HIS A 127 -9.75 -11.67 -1.90
N ARG A 128 -9.19 -10.63 -2.56
CA ARG A 128 -8.13 -10.81 -3.56
C ARG A 128 -6.85 -11.42 -2.96
N ALA A 129 -6.47 -11.01 -1.77
CA ALA A 129 -5.27 -11.53 -1.11
C ALA A 129 -5.49 -12.95 -0.58
N ALA A 130 -6.66 -13.23 0.01
CA ALA A 130 -7.03 -14.51 0.56
C ALA A 130 -7.11 -15.61 -0.50
N GLN A 131 -7.74 -15.34 -1.64
CA GLN A 131 -7.80 -16.30 -2.76
C GLN A 131 -6.39 -16.71 -3.24
N ARG A 132 -5.48 -15.73 -3.39
CA ARG A 132 -4.09 -16.04 -3.76
C ARG A 132 -3.38 -16.88 -2.69
N ARG A 133 -3.62 -16.58 -1.41
CA ARG A 133 -3.01 -17.30 -0.29
C ARG A 133 -3.53 -18.72 -0.19
N MET A 134 -4.84 -18.92 -0.31
CA MET A 134 -5.44 -20.27 -0.32
C MET A 134 -4.79 -21.16 -1.37
N GLY A 135 -4.70 -20.70 -2.62
CA GLY A 135 -4.05 -21.50 -3.68
C GLY A 135 -2.58 -21.83 -3.41
N LEU A 136 -1.83 -20.95 -2.71
CA LEU A 136 -0.45 -21.24 -2.31
C LEU A 136 -0.38 -22.28 -1.19
N TYR A 137 -1.28 -22.20 -0.20
CA TYR A 137 -1.31 -23.11 0.95
C TYR A 137 -1.81 -24.50 0.56
N GLU A 138 -2.87 -24.59 -0.27
CA GLU A 138 -3.35 -25.84 -0.84
C GLU A 138 -2.25 -26.53 -1.65
N GLY A 139 -1.57 -25.81 -2.54
CA GLY A 139 -0.48 -26.36 -3.35
C GLY A 139 0.74 -26.82 -2.54
N ALA A 140 0.93 -26.29 -1.33
CA ALA A 140 2.03 -26.63 -0.43
C ALA A 140 1.62 -27.64 0.68
N GLY A 141 0.32 -27.99 0.80
CA GLY A 141 -0.21 -28.81 1.89
C GLY A 141 -0.08 -28.14 3.26
N LEU A 142 -0.06 -26.78 3.31
CA LEU A 142 0.09 -26.04 4.55
C LEU A 142 -1.28 -25.73 5.17
N PRO A 143 -1.40 -25.78 6.51
CA PRO A 143 -2.65 -25.49 7.18
C PRO A 143 -2.94 -23.97 7.16
N LEU A 144 -4.22 -23.64 6.97
CA LEU A 144 -4.75 -22.28 6.94
C LEU A 144 -6.09 -22.27 7.66
N ALA A 145 -6.41 -21.17 8.37
CA ALA A 145 -7.69 -21.03 9.04
C ALA A 145 -8.23 -19.60 8.94
N CYS A 146 -9.55 -19.48 8.94
CA CYS A 146 -10.26 -18.21 8.96
C CYS A 146 -10.77 -17.93 10.38
N VAL A 147 -10.61 -16.68 10.82
CA VAL A 147 -11.23 -16.12 12.02
C VAL A 147 -12.17 -15.03 11.59
N LEU A 148 -13.44 -15.13 11.91
CA LEU A 148 -14.43 -14.08 11.74
C LEU A 148 -14.82 -13.56 13.11
N LEU A 149 -14.77 -12.22 13.30
CA LEU A 149 -15.09 -11.57 14.56
C LEU A 149 -16.21 -10.55 14.32
N ASP A 150 -17.03 -10.34 15.34
CA ASP A 150 -18.08 -9.33 15.34
C ASP A 150 -18.16 -8.68 16.72
N VAL A 151 -18.40 -7.36 16.75
CA VAL A 151 -18.50 -6.60 17.99
C VAL A 151 -19.88 -6.81 18.61
N ASP A 152 -19.88 -7.35 19.81
CA ASP A 152 -21.13 -7.68 20.51
C ASP A 152 -21.96 -6.44 20.82
N ASP A 153 -23.24 -6.49 20.44
CA ASP A 153 -24.23 -5.43 20.69
C ASP A 153 -23.80 -4.03 20.21
N PHE A 154 -23.03 -3.96 19.12
CA PHE A 154 -22.43 -2.71 18.64
C PHE A 154 -23.46 -1.60 18.37
N LYS A 155 -24.63 -1.94 17.82
CA LYS A 155 -25.72 -0.98 17.62
C LYS A 155 -26.17 -0.37 18.96
N SER A 156 -26.40 -1.20 19.97
CA SER A 156 -26.80 -0.75 21.31
C SER A 156 -25.72 0.11 21.98
N TYR A 157 -24.44 -0.20 21.71
CA TYR A 157 -23.31 0.63 22.14
C TYR A 157 -23.34 2.02 21.51
N ASN A 158 -23.53 2.10 20.19
CA ASN A 158 -23.66 3.36 19.46
C ASN A 158 -24.86 4.19 19.93
N ASP A 159 -26.01 3.55 20.10
CA ASP A 159 -27.23 4.23 20.56
C ASP A 159 -27.05 4.85 21.95
N ARG A 160 -26.23 4.24 22.80
CA ARG A 160 -25.97 4.72 24.18
C ARG A 160 -24.82 5.73 24.27
N HIS A 161 -23.76 5.57 23.48
CA HIS A 161 -22.52 6.34 23.63
C HIS A 161 -22.21 7.26 22.45
N GLY A 162 -23.01 7.17 21.37
CA GLY A 162 -22.82 7.91 20.13
C GLY A 162 -21.81 7.27 19.18
N HIS A 163 -21.93 7.60 17.89
CA HIS A 163 -21.11 7.03 16.82
C HIS A 163 -19.60 7.30 16.99
N ALA A 164 -19.22 8.45 17.53
CA ALA A 164 -17.79 8.75 17.74
C ALA A 164 -17.11 7.74 18.69
N ARG A 165 -17.82 7.31 19.74
CA ARG A 165 -17.32 6.25 20.64
C ARG A 165 -17.36 4.87 20.00
N GLY A 166 -18.35 4.61 19.15
CA GLY A 166 -18.36 3.40 18.32
C GLY A 166 -17.16 3.32 17.38
N ASP A 167 -16.79 4.43 16.74
CA ASP A 167 -15.60 4.51 15.89
C ASP A 167 -14.31 4.24 16.68
N GLU A 168 -14.21 4.74 17.92
CA GLU A 168 -13.10 4.42 18.82
C GLU A 168 -13.04 2.94 19.16
N ALA A 169 -14.22 2.33 19.43
CA ALA A 169 -14.32 0.89 19.69
C ALA A 169 -13.87 0.06 18.48
N LEU A 170 -14.29 0.42 17.27
CA LEU A 170 -13.85 -0.27 16.04
C LEU A 170 -12.34 -0.14 15.80
N ARG A 171 -11.76 1.04 16.04
CA ARG A 171 -10.29 1.23 15.96
C ARG A 171 -9.57 0.37 17.00
N CYS A 172 -10.18 0.20 18.15
CA CYS A 172 -9.68 -0.63 19.22
C CYS A 172 -9.62 -2.10 18.80
N VAL A 173 -10.74 -2.66 18.32
CA VAL A 173 -10.80 -4.04 17.83
C VAL A 173 -9.76 -4.26 16.72
N ALA A 174 -9.64 -3.31 15.79
CA ALA A 174 -8.64 -3.39 14.71
C ALA A 174 -7.20 -3.50 15.25
N ARG A 175 -6.83 -2.68 16.23
CA ARG A 175 -5.50 -2.74 16.87
C ARG A 175 -5.29 -4.05 17.63
N ALA A 176 -6.30 -4.50 18.37
CA ALA A 176 -6.24 -5.77 19.10
C ALA A 176 -6.00 -6.95 18.15
N LEU A 177 -6.71 -6.97 17.02
CA LEU A 177 -6.57 -8.02 16.02
C LEU A 177 -5.19 -7.97 15.33
N LEU A 178 -4.70 -6.78 14.95
CA LEU A 178 -3.35 -6.61 14.41
C LEU A 178 -2.27 -7.05 15.42
N GLY A 179 -2.42 -6.71 16.69
CA GLY A 179 -1.48 -7.11 17.72
C GLY A 179 -1.50 -8.62 18.04
N ALA A 180 -2.61 -9.29 17.73
CA ALA A 180 -2.76 -10.73 17.93
C ALA A 180 -2.26 -11.57 16.74
N THR A 181 -2.11 -10.97 15.55
CA THR A 181 -1.71 -11.64 14.30
C THR A 181 -0.22 -11.46 14.02
N ARG A 182 0.31 -12.32 13.15
CA ARG A 182 1.69 -12.24 12.62
C ARG A 182 1.71 -11.33 11.39
N ALA A 183 2.89 -10.88 10.98
CA ALA A 183 3.07 -10.03 9.79
C ALA A 183 2.57 -10.69 8.48
N ASP A 184 2.61 -12.02 8.42
CA ASP A 184 2.15 -12.79 7.26
C ASP A 184 0.66 -13.08 7.29
N ASP A 185 -0.05 -12.88 8.39
CA ASP A 185 -1.51 -13.09 8.43
C ASP A 185 -2.22 -11.96 7.68
N LEU A 186 -3.36 -12.29 7.07
CA LEU A 186 -4.20 -11.29 6.41
C LEU A 186 -5.28 -10.82 7.38
N VAL A 187 -5.43 -9.51 7.52
CA VAL A 187 -6.40 -8.91 8.43
C VAL A 187 -7.21 -7.86 7.68
N ALA A 188 -8.53 -7.82 7.91
CA ALA A 188 -9.40 -6.83 7.28
C ALA A 188 -10.62 -6.48 8.16
N ARG A 189 -11.19 -5.31 7.90
CA ARG A 189 -12.57 -5.00 8.27
C ARG A 189 -13.49 -5.55 7.18
N TYR A 190 -14.35 -6.50 7.56
CA TYR A 190 -15.16 -7.26 6.61
C TYR A 190 -16.54 -6.63 6.39
N GLY A 191 -17.10 -6.03 7.42
CA GLY A 191 -18.38 -5.34 7.44
C GLY A 191 -18.36 -4.11 8.35
N GLY A 192 -19.52 -3.65 8.78
CA GLY A 192 -19.66 -2.49 9.66
C GLY A 192 -18.96 -2.68 11.01
N ASP A 193 -19.26 -3.77 11.68
CA ASP A 193 -18.72 -4.20 12.97
C ASP A 193 -18.02 -5.57 12.91
N GLU A 194 -17.82 -6.08 11.69
CA GLU A 194 -17.22 -7.38 11.41
C GLU A 194 -15.76 -7.24 10.98
N PHE A 195 -14.91 -8.12 11.50
CA PHE A 195 -13.50 -8.23 11.18
C PHE A 195 -13.16 -9.66 10.77
N VAL A 196 -12.15 -9.81 9.92
CA VAL A 196 -11.73 -11.12 9.46
C VAL A 196 -10.20 -11.22 9.51
N ALA A 197 -9.71 -12.41 9.86
CA ALA A 197 -8.30 -12.74 9.67
C ALA A 197 -8.17 -14.10 8.96
N LEU A 198 -7.16 -14.22 8.09
CA LEU A 198 -6.73 -15.47 7.50
C LEU A 198 -5.35 -15.79 8.06
N VAL A 199 -5.29 -16.81 8.91
CA VAL A 199 -4.14 -17.16 9.75
C VAL A 199 -3.43 -18.37 9.17
N GLY A 200 -2.13 -18.23 8.94
CA GLY A 200 -1.27 -19.36 8.59
C GLY A 200 -1.00 -20.22 9.81
N GLY A 201 -1.23 -21.52 9.67
CA GLY A 201 -1.17 -22.50 10.75
C GLY A 201 -2.50 -23.24 10.93
N GLY A 202 -2.57 -24.12 11.92
CA GLY A 202 -3.76 -24.92 12.21
C GLY A 202 -4.87 -24.12 12.92
N ILE A 203 -5.96 -24.83 13.19
CA ILE A 203 -7.12 -24.26 13.91
C ILE A 203 -6.70 -23.70 15.28
N GLU A 204 -5.74 -24.30 15.95
CA GLU A 204 -5.24 -23.88 17.26
C GLU A 204 -4.54 -22.52 17.22
N ASP A 205 -3.73 -22.26 16.16
CA ASP A 205 -3.13 -20.94 15.93
C ASP A 205 -4.21 -19.87 15.76
N ALA A 206 -5.24 -20.16 14.97
CA ALA A 206 -6.33 -19.25 14.70
C ALA A 206 -7.22 -19.01 15.94
N VAL A 207 -7.51 -20.05 16.72
CA VAL A 207 -8.19 -19.92 18.03
C VAL A 207 -7.34 -19.07 18.97
N GLY A 208 -6.02 -19.26 18.97
CA GLY A 208 -5.09 -18.43 19.74
C GLY A 208 -5.15 -16.96 19.35
N VAL A 209 -5.24 -16.64 18.05
CA VAL A 209 -5.45 -15.26 17.55
C VAL A 209 -6.78 -14.71 18.03
N ALA A 210 -7.87 -15.45 17.85
CA ALA A 210 -9.21 -15.04 18.23
C ALA A 210 -9.29 -14.74 19.75
N GLU A 211 -8.77 -15.62 20.60
CA GLU A 211 -8.76 -15.47 22.05
C GLU A 211 -7.89 -14.31 22.55
N ARG A 212 -6.69 -14.10 21.94
CA ARG A 212 -5.87 -12.92 22.26
C ARG A 212 -6.61 -11.63 21.92
N THR A 213 -7.24 -11.59 20.74
CA THR A 213 -8.02 -10.43 20.30
C THR A 213 -9.19 -10.18 21.26
N ARG A 214 -9.97 -11.21 21.55
CA ARG A 214 -11.12 -11.12 22.48
C ARG A 214 -10.72 -10.55 23.82
N ARG A 215 -9.67 -11.11 24.44
CA ARG A 215 -9.17 -10.66 25.75
C ARG A 215 -8.66 -9.23 25.73
N ALA A 216 -7.94 -8.84 24.66
CA ALA A 216 -7.45 -7.47 24.52
C ALA A 216 -8.60 -6.46 24.40
N VAL A 217 -9.66 -6.82 23.66
CA VAL A 217 -10.87 -5.98 23.53
C VAL A 217 -11.62 -5.91 24.85
N GLU A 218 -11.86 -7.04 25.54
CA GLU A 218 -12.52 -7.09 26.84
C GLU A 218 -11.77 -6.29 27.92
N ALA A 219 -10.45 -6.28 27.89
CA ALA A 219 -9.62 -5.48 28.79
C ALA A 219 -9.65 -3.96 28.48
N GLY A 220 -10.37 -3.53 27.46
CA GLY A 220 -10.55 -2.11 27.12
C GLY A 220 -9.49 -1.55 26.20
N CYS A 221 -8.86 -2.41 25.39
CA CYS A 221 -7.85 -2.09 24.39
C CYS A 221 -6.55 -1.47 24.89
N VAL A 222 -5.48 -2.08 24.53
CA VAL A 222 -4.06 -1.74 24.71
C VAL A 222 -3.75 -0.54 25.61
N PRO A 223 -3.00 -0.74 26.71
CA PRO A 223 -2.72 0.27 27.74
C PRO A 223 -1.99 1.54 27.25
N GLU A 224 -1.46 1.54 26.05
CA GLU A 224 -0.59 2.62 25.51
C GLU A 224 -1.36 3.77 24.86
N LEU A 225 -2.68 3.66 24.73
CA LEU A 225 -3.50 4.74 24.19
C LEU A 225 -4.47 5.22 25.27
N GLU A 226 -4.39 6.50 25.61
CA GLU A 226 -5.18 7.23 26.62
C GLU A 226 -6.72 7.19 26.44
N VAL A 227 -7.25 6.27 25.64
CA VAL A 227 -8.67 6.15 25.35
C VAL A 227 -9.25 4.99 26.18
N SER A 228 -9.58 5.27 27.43
CA SER A 228 -10.45 4.41 28.21
C SER A 228 -11.88 4.51 27.66
N LEU A 229 -12.38 3.43 27.07
CA LEU A 229 -13.79 3.36 26.68
C LEU A 229 -14.66 3.39 27.96
N PRO A 230 -15.77 4.12 27.97
CA PRO A 230 -16.63 4.26 29.17
C PRO A 230 -17.25 2.94 29.62
N ARG A 231 -17.38 1.97 28.74
CA ARG A 231 -17.60 0.54 28.98
C ARG A 231 -16.85 -0.25 27.93
N PRO A 232 -16.13 -1.31 28.29
CA PRO A 232 -15.49 -2.17 27.32
C PRO A 232 -16.56 -2.83 26.43
N VAL A 233 -16.35 -2.78 25.12
CA VAL A 233 -17.05 -3.64 24.18
C VAL A 233 -16.47 -5.05 24.29
N THR A 234 -17.22 -6.06 23.89
CA THR A 234 -16.71 -7.41 23.71
C THR A 234 -16.83 -7.83 22.26
N VAL A 235 -16.14 -8.88 21.88
CA VAL A 235 -16.23 -9.48 20.56
C VAL A 235 -16.50 -10.97 20.67
N SER A 236 -17.33 -11.46 19.79
CA SER A 236 -17.49 -12.90 19.53
C SER A 236 -16.69 -13.29 18.31
N ALA A 237 -16.14 -14.49 18.29
CA ALA A 237 -15.36 -14.98 17.17
C ALA A 237 -15.77 -16.41 16.76
N GLY A 238 -15.80 -16.62 15.44
CA GLY A 238 -15.92 -17.93 14.84
C GLY A 238 -14.63 -18.31 14.11
N VAL A 239 -14.16 -19.53 14.27
CA VAL A 239 -12.93 -20.03 13.66
C VAL A 239 -13.22 -21.27 12.86
N ALA A 240 -12.75 -21.32 11.60
CA ALA A 240 -12.86 -22.49 10.73
C ALA A 240 -11.53 -22.80 10.07
N PRO A 241 -11.08 -24.08 10.05
CA PRO A 241 -9.91 -24.48 9.29
C PRO A 241 -10.25 -24.61 7.80
N LEU A 242 -9.30 -24.33 6.94
CA LEU A 242 -9.40 -24.68 5.51
C LEU A 242 -9.30 -26.20 5.37
N THR A 243 -10.30 -26.81 4.73
CA THR A 243 -10.31 -28.23 4.38
C THR A 243 -10.29 -28.39 2.86
N GLU A 244 -9.83 -29.56 2.37
CA GLU A 244 -9.80 -29.87 0.93
C GLU A 244 -11.21 -29.79 0.28
N GLU A 245 -12.26 -30.05 1.07
CA GLU A 245 -13.65 -30.04 0.60
C GLU A 245 -14.22 -28.63 0.42
N MET A 246 -13.64 -27.62 1.08
CA MET A 246 -14.15 -26.25 1.03
C MET A 246 -13.90 -25.57 -0.33
N GLY A 247 -12.73 -25.76 -0.94
CA GLY A 247 -12.40 -25.33 -2.31
C GLY A 247 -12.49 -23.83 -2.61
N THR A 248 -13.21 -23.03 -1.79
CA THR A 248 -13.43 -21.59 -2.00
C THR A 248 -13.34 -20.81 -0.71
N LEU A 249 -12.93 -19.52 -0.83
CA LEU A 249 -12.90 -18.58 0.29
C LEU A 249 -14.29 -18.37 0.90
N GLU A 250 -15.32 -18.32 0.07
CA GLU A 250 -16.69 -18.11 0.49
C GLU A 250 -17.15 -19.20 1.44
N ARG A 251 -16.88 -20.47 1.14
CA ARG A 251 -17.20 -21.59 2.02
C ARG A 251 -16.40 -21.57 3.32
N LEU A 252 -15.14 -21.16 3.27
CA LEU A 252 -14.31 -21.02 4.47
C LEU A 252 -14.86 -19.92 5.39
N VAL A 253 -15.25 -18.77 4.82
CA VAL A 253 -15.88 -17.67 5.58
C VAL A 253 -17.24 -18.09 6.12
N GLU A 254 -18.06 -18.81 5.34
CA GLU A 254 -19.37 -19.33 5.77
C GLU A 254 -19.22 -20.30 6.95
N ALA A 255 -18.23 -21.17 6.93
CA ALA A 255 -17.94 -22.07 8.05
C ALA A 255 -17.53 -21.30 9.33
N ALA A 256 -16.73 -20.22 9.17
CA ALA A 256 -16.39 -19.34 10.28
C ALA A 256 -17.60 -18.54 10.78
N ASP A 257 -18.51 -18.11 9.89
CA ASP A 257 -19.77 -17.43 10.25
C ASP A 257 -20.69 -18.33 11.06
N GLY A 258 -20.86 -19.58 10.64
CA GLY A 258 -21.60 -20.58 11.42
C GLY A 258 -21.03 -20.79 12.83
N ALA A 259 -19.71 -20.75 12.98
CA ALA A 259 -19.07 -20.80 14.29
C ALA A 259 -19.29 -19.51 15.10
N LEU A 260 -19.21 -18.34 14.46
CA LEU A 260 -19.49 -17.03 15.07
C LEU A 260 -20.93 -16.96 15.58
N TYR A 261 -21.87 -17.45 14.81
CA TYR A 261 -23.26 -17.54 15.22
C TYR A 261 -23.43 -18.36 16.54
N ARG A 262 -22.76 -19.52 16.65
CA ARG A 262 -22.74 -20.30 17.88
C ARG A 262 -22.08 -19.55 19.05
N ALA A 263 -21.05 -18.77 18.79
CA ALA A 263 -20.44 -17.95 19.83
C ALA A 263 -21.42 -16.91 20.38
N LYS A 264 -22.17 -16.24 19.50
CA LYS A 264 -23.18 -15.24 19.87
C LYS A 264 -24.34 -15.88 20.64
N GLU A 265 -24.89 -17.01 20.16
CA GLU A 265 -25.97 -17.76 20.87
C GLU A 265 -25.52 -18.32 22.21
N GLY A 266 -24.26 -18.74 22.31
CA GLY A 266 -23.69 -19.26 23.55
C GLY A 266 -23.51 -18.22 24.65
N GLY A 267 -23.84 -16.93 24.41
CA GLY A 267 -23.81 -15.86 25.41
C GLY A 267 -22.74 -14.81 25.12
N LYS A 268 -22.23 -14.72 23.86
CA LYS A 268 -21.29 -13.72 23.41
C LYS A 268 -19.91 -13.75 24.11
N ASN A 269 -19.04 -12.82 23.80
CA ASN A 269 -17.70 -12.68 24.40
C ASN A 269 -16.93 -14.00 24.46
N ARG A 270 -16.92 -14.74 23.36
CA ARG A 270 -16.26 -16.05 23.27
C ARG A 270 -15.81 -16.41 21.86
N VAL A 271 -14.98 -17.42 21.79
CA VAL A 271 -14.57 -18.06 20.56
C VAL A 271 -15.31 -19.40 20.41
N SER A 272 -15.83 -19.66 19.22
CA SER A 272 -16.34 -20.98 18.84
C SER A 272 -15.61 -21.47 17.58
N THR A 273 -15.47 -22.77 17.46
CA THR A 273 -14.85 -23.40 16.28
C THR A 273 -15.91 -24.03 15.41
N GLY A 274 -15.71 -23.97 14.09
CA GLY A 274 -16.42 -24.83 13.14
C GLY A 274 -16.11 -26.29 13.44
N GLU A 275 -17.13 -27.16 13.47
CA GLU A 275 -16.88 -28.58 13.49
C GLU A 275 -16.09 -28.96 12.23
N LYS A 276 -15.18 -29.96 12.35
CA LYS A 276 -14.68 -30.64 11.17
C LYS A 276 -15.88 -31.29 10.49
N LEU A 277 -16.24 -30.75 9.32
CA LEU A 277 -17.18 -31.44 8.44
C LEU A 277 -16.62 -32.79 8.02
#